data_97361b3b976bf3c513d9a2da2dc0e98f
#
_entry.id   97361b3b976bf3c513d9a2da2dc0e98f
#
_cell.length_a   1.000
_cell.length_b   1.000
_cell.length_c   1.000
_cell.angle_alpha   90.00
_cell.angle_beta   90.00
_cell.angle_gamma   90.00
#
_symmetry.space_group_name_H-M   'P 1'
#
loop_
_entity.id
_entity.type
_entity.pdbx_description
1 polymer ?
#
loop_
_entity_poly.entity_id
_entity_poly.type
_entity_poly.pdbx_seq_one_letter_code
_entity_poly.pdbx_strand_id
1 'polypeptide(L)'
;IGKSYDGSTPWQAAMFGSEHDYLKTIVPISGLIGVKELMWKNGSSEARAPIMHNGVYGSYGIDGDEEDYQNMCPDYIIGPGTGVSAYMFGSEVAGTYWEERYFLDRVIENYKGSVYLIQGMHDWNVDPHMAVPTINRLIDAGIEARGLFGQWDHDYPDRPVQLDDRSALGGRGGEAFPEMVRYDWMQDMLEWFDYYLRGIGEQPGQWIEIQANQGSWRIEHRYPPADTTELLFELGTSLTNIAGTTTVLPDASSGPVWESEPLSEKLYIAGMPRLHVEVTTASLGGQLYALLEDCDEQSNCIHLGHAIMDLRYHAGGDEIQSWTPMVQSINAKMEFFAMDVEVSEGH
;
A
#
# COMPACT_ATOMS: atom_id res chain seq x y z
N ILE A 1 10.58 18.23 0.87
CA ILE A 1 10.13 17.34 -0.20
C ILE A 1 11.08 16.16 -0.34
N GLY A 2 10.54 15.00 -0.67
CA GLY A 2 11.33 13.82 -1.02
C GLY A 2 10.46 12.73 -1.62
N LYS A 3 11.09 11.81 -2.37
CA LYS A 3 10.44 10.67 -3.01
C LYS A 3 10.99 9.37 -2.43
N SER A 4 10.12 8.33 -2.31
CA SER A 4 10.53 7.00 -1.87
C SER A 4 11.13 7.03 -0.46
N TYR A 5 12.31 6.50 -0.24
CA TYR A 5 13.02 6.58 1.04
C TYR A 5 13.24 8.02 1.49
N ASP A 6 13.64 8.90 0.58
CA ASP A 6 13.74 10.34 0.86
C ASP A 6 12.37 10.99 1.14
N GLY A 7 11.28 10.39 0.66
CA GLY A 7 9.90 10.76 1.00
C GLY A 7 9.53 10.45 2.44
N SER A 8 10.26 9.59 3.12
CA SER A 8 10.10 9.33 4.54
C SER A 8 10.72 10.43 5.42
N THR A 9 11.73 11.14 4.90
CA THR A 9 12.42 12.22 5.63
C THR A 9 11.49 13.38 5.99
N PRO A 10 10.59 13.88 5.11
CA PRO A 10 9.58 14.85 5.49
C PRO A 10 8.71 14.42 6.66
N TRP A 11 8.28 13.16 6.71
CA TRP A 11 7.51 12.62 7.82
C TRP A 11 8.31 12.59 9.11
N GLN A 12 9.57 12.15 9.03
CA GLN A 12 10.47 12.14 10.18
C GLN A 12 10.72 13.55 10.71
N ALA A 13 10.91 14.54 9.83
CA ALA A 13 11.03 15.93 10.24
C ALA A 13 9.74 16.45 10.91
N ALA A 14 8.58 16.09 10.36
CA ALA A 14 7.29 16.52 10.89
C ALA A 14 6.97 15.94 12.28
N MET A 15 7.43 14.74 12.61
CA MET A 15 7.19 14.17 13.93
C MET A 15 7.93 14.89 15.07
N PHE A 16 8.89 15.76 14.75
CA PHE A 16 9.55 16.68 15.69
C PHE A 16 9.10 18.12 15.49
N GLY A 17 8.00 18.35 14.77
CA GLY A 17 7.51 19.67 14.39
C GLY A 17 7.12 20.57 15.56
N SER A 18 6.85 20.03 16.76
CA SER A 18 6.58 20.82 17.95
C SER A 18 7.80 21.55 18.52
N GLU A 19 8.99 21.09 18.18
CA GLU A 19 10.24 21.71 18.63
C GLU A 19 10.60 22.96 17.81
N HIS A 20 9.97 23.11 16.65
CA HIS A 20 10.33 24.13 15.66
C HIS A 20 9.09 24.61 14.89
N ASP A 21 8.87 25.90 14.86
CA ASP A 21 7.77 26.53 14.12
C ASP A 21 8.12 26.90 12.67
N TYR A 22 9.33 26.60 12.21
CA TYR A 22 9.79 26.94 10.86
C TYR A 22 9.51 25.88 9.80
N LEU A 23 9.15 24.64 10.17
CA LEU A 23 8.70 23.62 9.23
C LEU A 23 7.23 23.87 8.86
N LYS A 24 7.00 24.63 7.80
CA LYS A 24 5.66 25.10 7.40
C LYS A 24 4.89 24.11 6.55
N THR A 25 5.60 23.32 5.73
CA THR A 25 4.97 22.38 4.83
C THR A 25 5.90 21.22 4.50
N ILE A 26 5.31 20.05 4.22
CA ILE A 26 6.01 18.88 3.71
C ILE A 26 5.33 18.35 2.45
N VAL A 27 6.13 17.79 1.52
CA VAL A 27 5.64 17.14 0.30
C VAL A 27 6.29 15.76 0.19
N PRO A 28 5.75 14.73 0.82
CA PRO A 28 6.16 13.34 0.62
C PRO A 28 5.59 12.81 -0.70
N ILE A 29 6.46 12.23 -1.53
CA ILE A 29 6.09 11.58 -2.80
C ILE A 29 6.41 10.09 -2.66
N SER A 30 5.41 9.22 -2.73
CA SER A 30 5.60 7.78 -2.50
C SER A 30 6.47 7.50 -1.27
N GLY A 31 6.21 8.24 -0.17
CA GLY A 31 7.02 8.24 1.03
C GLY A 31 6.48 7.31 2.11
N LEU A 32 7.37 6.59 2.78
CA LEU A 32 7.01 5.70 3.88
C LEU A 32 6.58 6.48 5.12
N ILE A 33 5.36 6.28 5.57
CA ILE A 33 4.87 6.77 6.87
C ILE A 33 5.05 5.73 7.97
N GLY A 34 5.24 4.48 7.58
CA GLY A 34 5.54 3.36 8.44
C GLY A 34 6.29 2.27 7.68
N VAL A 35 7.23 1.63 8.32
CA VAL A 35 8.02 0.56 7.69
C VAL A 35 7.26 -0.77 7.72
N LYS A 36 6.47 -1.00 8.76
CA LYS A 36 5.64 -2.21 8.91
C LYS A 36 4.65 -2.35 7.75
N GLU A 37 3.96 -1.28 7.42
CA GLU A 37 2.93 -1.24 6.39
C GLU A 37 3.48 -1.52 4.99
N LEU A 38 4.79 -1.27 4.78
CA LEU A 38 5.50 -1.67 3.57
C LEU A 38 5.82 -3.16 3.56
N MET A 39 6.21 -3.69 4.72
CA MET A 39 6.82 -5.01 4.84
C MET A 39 5.80 -6.11 5.10
N TRP A 40 4.63 -5.77 5.64
CA TRP A 40 3.62 -6.72 6.06
C TRP A 40 2.24 -6.32 5.55
N LYS A 41 1.55 -7.24 4.88
CA LYS A 41 0.15 -7.12 4.49
C LYS A 41 -0.59 -8.37 4.92
N ASN A 42 -1.68 -8.23 5.68
CA ASN A 42 -2.47 -9.34 6.23
C ASN A 42 -1.59 -10.39 6.96
N GLY A 43 -0.59 -9.94 7.72
CA GLY A 43 0.35 -10.80 8.42
C GLY A 43 1.38 -11.53 7.54
N SER A 44 1.33 -11.36 6.22
CA SER A 44 2.31 -11.92 5.31
C SER A 44 3.41 -10.89 5.02
N SER A 45 4.65 -11.33 5.08
CA SER A 45 5.78 -10.49 4.69
C SER A 45 5.88 -10.41 3.17
N GLU A 46 6.09 -9.22 2.67
CA GLU A 46 6.40 -9.00 1.26
C GLU A 46 7.78 -9.57 0.92
N ALA A 47 7.86 -10.43 -0.11
CA ALA A 47 9.12 -11.10 -0.48
C ALA A 47 10.24 -10.12 -0.86
N ARG A 48 9.88 -9.01 -1.50
CA ARG A 48 10.84 -7.96 -1.87
C ARG A 48 11.38 -7.20 -0.67
N ALA A 49 10.63 -7.13 0.44
CA ALA A 49 11.00 -6.38 1.61
C ALA A 49 12.31 -6.87 2.24
N PRO A 50 12.51 -8.17 2.51
CA PRO A 50 13.80 -8.69 2.94
C PRO A 50 14.93 -8.44 1.93
N ILE A 51 14.64 -8.56 0.63
CA ILE A 51 15.64 -8.34 -0.42
C ILE A 51 16.06 -6.88 -0.48
N MET A 52 15.10 -5.96 -0.50
CA MET A 52 15.39 -4.52 -0.54
C MET A 52 16.06 -4.06 0.75
N HIS A 53 15.56 -4.46 1.91
CA HIS A 53 16.06 -3.99 3.18
C HIS A 53 17.46 -4.55 3.50
N ASN A 54 17.70 -5.81 3.20
CA ASN A 54 18.97 -6.45 3.53
C ASN A 54 19.95 -6.48 2.35
N GLY A 55 19.46 -6.70 1.14
CA GLY A 55 20.31 -6.82 -0.05
C GLY A 55 20.69 -5.47 -0.64
N VAL A 56 19.76 -4.53 -0.70
CA VAL A 56 20.01 -3.20 -1.29
C VAL A 56 20.46 -2.21 -0.22
N TYR A 57 19.59 -1.88 0.73
CA TYR A 57 19.92 -0.85 1.73
C TYR A 57 21.05 -1.29 2.67
N GLY A 58 21.09 -2.57 3.01
CA GLY A 58 22.17 -3.11 3.82
C GLY A 58 23.53 -3.04 3.11
N SER A 59 23.58 -3.34 1.79
CA SER A 59 24.82 -3.24 1.02
C SER A 59 25.30 -1.79 0.88
N TYR A 60 24.39 -0.86 0.62
CA TYR A 60 24.74 0.57 0.59
C TYR A 60 25.23 1.08 1.94
N GLY A 61 24.66 0.57 3.04
CA GLY A 61 25.13 0.89 4.37
C GLY A 61 26.52 0.34 4.70
N ILE A 62 26.91 -0.78 4.08
CA ILE A 62 28.26 -1.37 4.25
C ILE A 62 29.30 -0.60 3.42
N ASP A 63 28.93 -0.11 2.25
CA ASP A 63 29.81 0.63 1.36
C ASP A 63 29.91 2.13 1.68
N GLY A 64 29.14 2.61 2.65
CA GLY A 64 29.14 4.00 3.09
C GLY A 64 30.30 4.34 4.03
N ASP A 65 30.30 5.54 4.60
CA ASP A 65 31.36 6.11 5.43
C ASP A 65 31.90 5.14 6.49
N GLU A 66 33.14 4.75 6.27
CA GLU A 66 33.70 3.45 6.59
C GLU A 66 33.77 3.06 8.07
N GLU A 67 33.97 3.94 9.01
CA GLU A 67 34.25 3.52 10.38
C GLU A 67 32.99 3.32 11.23
N ASP A 68 32.00 4.16 11.10
CA ASP A 68 30.80 4.08 11.93
C ASP A 68 29.79 3.06 11.39
N TYR A 69 29.71 2.90 10.08
CA TYR A 69 28.81 1.94 9.43
C TYR A 69 29.28 0.49 9.57
N GLN A 70 30.57 0.23 9.46
CA GLN A 70 31.14 -1.12 9.67
C GLN A 70 30.93 -1.63 11.10
N ASN A 71 30.88 -0.72 12.06
CA ASN A 71 30.70 -1.07 13.46
C ASN A 71 29.22 -1.12 13.88
N MET A 72 28.33 -0.36 13.25
CA MET A 72 26.91 -0.27 13.63
C MET A 72 25.98 -1.12 12.76
N CYS A 73 26.22 -1.20 11.46
CA CYS A 73 25.33 -1.89 10.54
C CYS A 73 25.20 -3.41 10.71
N PRO A 74 26.27 -4.19 11.01
CA PRO A 74 26.13 -5.62 11.19
C PRO A 74 25.16 -6.00 12.30
N ASP A 75 25.15 -5.25 13.40
CA ASP A 75 24.26 -5.51 14.53
C ASP A 75 22.80 -5.13 14.23
N TYR A 76 22.58 -4.11 13.41
CA TYR A 76 21.23 -3.69 13.00
C TYR A 76 20.64 -4.53 11.88
N ILE A 77 21.46 -5.03 10.97
CA ILE A 77 21.00 -5.76 9.77
C ILE A 77 20.93 -7.26 10.03
N ILE A 78 21.87 -7.81 10.81
CA ILE A 78 22.07 -9.25 11.02
C ILE A 78 21.74 -9.66 12.46
N GLY A 79 21.59 -8.71 13.37
CA GLY A 79 21.37 -8.98 14.80
C GLY A 79 20.05 -9.70 15.10
N PRO A 80 20.01 -10.57 16.13
CA PRO A 80 18.78 -11.21 16.57
C PRO A 80 17.75 -10.15 17.00
N GLY A 81 16.53 -10.23 16.46
CA GLY A 81 15.43 -9.29 16.76
C GLY A 81 15.45 -7.98 15.96
N THR A 82 16.37 -7.84 15.01
CA THR A 82 16.43 -6.70 14.09
C THR A 82 16.48 -7.16 12.63
N GLY A 83 16.05 -6.34 11.71
CA GLY A 83 16.17 -6.55 10.28
C GLY A 83 15.65 -7.92 9.82
N VAL A 84 16.55 -8.81 9.38
CA VAL A 84 16.22 -10.12 8.80
C VAL A 84 15.43 -11.02 9.76
N SER A 85 15.73 -11.00 11.05
CA SER A 85 15.02 -11.87 11.99
C SER A 85 13.58 -11.42 12.22
N ALA A 86 13.31 -10.12 12.22
CA ALA A 86 11.96 -9.59 12.30
C ALA A 86 11.12 -10.01 11.08
N TYR A 87 11.73 -10.09 9.90
CA TYR A 87 11.06 -10.57 8.68
C TYR A 87 10.88 -12.07 8.63
N MET A 88 11.87 -12.83 9.06
CA MET A 88 11.86 -14.28 8.87
C MET A 88 10.95 -15.01 9.87
N PHE A 89 10.78 -14.48 11.06
CA PHE A 89 10.08 -15.21 12.12
C PHE A 89 8.63 -14.80 12.35
N GLY A 90 8.13 -13.75 11.67
CA GLY A 90 6.70 -13.40 11.59
C GLY A 90 5.97 -13.17 12.92
N SER A 91 6.63 -13.43 14.04
CA SER A 91 6.06 -13.27 15.38
C SER A 91 6.12 -11.84 15.90
N GLU A 92 6.72 -10.93 15.15
CA GLU A 92 7.02 -9.57 15.58
C GLU A 92 6.24 -8.49 14.83
N VAL A 93 5.20 -8.86 14.06
CA VAL A 93 4.36 -7.88 13.35
C VAL A 93 3.73 -6.86 14.32
N ALA A 94 3.43 -7.29 15.55
CA ALA A 94 2.94 -6.43 16.63
C ALA A 94 4.03 -5.91 17.57
N GLY A 95 5.30 -6.02 17.22
CA GLY A 95 6.41 -5.67 18.11
C GLY A 95 6.77 -4.18 18.13
N THR A 96 7.38 -3.75 19.23
CA THR A 96 7.83 -2.36 19.44
C THR A 96 8.77 -1.87 18.35
N TYR A 97 9.52 -2.77 17.71
CA TYR A 97 10.37 -2.45 16.57
C TYR A 97 9.59 -1.73 15.45
N TRP A 98 8.40 -2.22 15.13
CA TRP A 98 7.56 -1.64 14.09
C TRP A 98 6.81 -0.40 14.56
N GLU A 99 6.33 -0.40 15.80
CA GLU A 99 5.64 0.74 16.42
C GLU A 99 6.53 1.98 16.46
N GLU A 100 7.80 1.82 16.82
CA GLU A 100 8.78 2.92 16.83
C GLU A 100 9.02 3.53 15.44
N ARG A 101 8.75 2.76 14.38
CA ARG A 101 8.94 3.13 12.97
C ARG A 101 7.67 3.54 12.25
N TYR A 102 6.58 3.71 13.00
CA TYR A 102 5.34 4.30 12.52
C TYR A 102 5.27 5.76 12.94
N PHE A 103 5.23 6.67 11.99
CA PHE A 103 5.44 8.10 12.25
C PHE A 103 4.15 8.90 12.41
N LEU A 104 3.04 8.41 11.84
CA LEU A 104 1.82 9.19 11.67
C LEU A 104 1.25 9.74 12.98
N ASP A 105 1.21 8.95 14.05
CA ASP A 105 0.68 9.38 15.34
C ASP A 105 1.48 10.57 15.90
N ARG A 106 2.81 10.44 15.84
CA ARG A 106 3.72 11.52 16.27
C ARG A 106 3.65 12.74 15.37
N VAL A 107 3.43 12.55 14.07
CA VAL A 107 3.18 13.66 13.14
C VAL A 107 1.89 14.40 13.53
N ILE A 108 0.80 13.67 13.75
CA ILE A 108 -0.49 14.25 14.14
C ILE A 108 -0.37 15.03 15.46
N GLU A 109 0.35 14.52 16.44
CA GLU A 109 0.55 15.16 17.73
C GLU A 109 1.39 16.44 17.64
N ASN A 110 2.44 16.41 16.83
CA ASN A 110 3.49 17.42 16.90
C ASN A 110 3.49 18.40 15.72
N TYR A 111 3.00 18.02 14.56
CA TYR A 111 3.09 18.85 13.37
C TYR A 111 1.94 19.83 13.25
N LYS A 112 2.26 21.08 12.90
CA LYS A 112 1.27 22.17 12.74
C LYS A 112 1.32 22.81 11.35
N GLY A 113 2.16 22.29 10.46
CA GLY A 113 2.25 22.72 9.08
C GLY A 113 1.26 21.96 8.17
N SER A 114 1.43 22.14 6.88
CA SER A 114 0.61 21.51 5.86
C SER A 114 1.29 20.32 5.18
N VAL A 115 0.50 19.43 4.58
CA VAL A 115 0.98 18.22 3.91
C VAL A 115 0.41 18.14 2.49
N TYR A 116 1.28 18.02 1.50
CA TYR A 116 0.87 17.65 0.14
C TYR A 116 1.38 16.25 -0.18
N LEU A 117 0.51 15.25 -0.06
CA LEU A 117 0.83 13.82 -0.25
C LEU A 117 0.62 13.42 -1.70
N ILE A 118 1.68 12.95 -2.36
CA ILE A 118 1.65 12.49 -3.75
C ILE A 118 1.93 11.00 -3.80
N GLN A 119 1.05 10.20 -4.45
CA GLN A 119 1.16 8.74 -4.48
C GLN A 119 0.69 8.16 -5.81
N GLY A 120 1.46 7.20 -6.34
CA GLY A 120 1.02 6.36 -7.45
C GLY A 120 0.12 5.23 -6.97
N MET A 121 -1.03 5.01 -7.62
CA MET A 121 -1.96 3.92 -7.29
C MET A 121 -1.47 2.56 -7.78
N HIS A 122 -0.48 2.55 -8.68
CA HIS A 122 0.22 1.36 -9.14
C HIS A 122 1.62 1.21 -8.53
N ASP A 123 1.91 1.99 -7.50
CA ASP A 123 3.20 1.89 -6.82
C ASP A 123 3.39 0.50 -6.21
N TRP A 124 4.35 -0.22 -6.75
CA TRP A 124 4.69 -1.58 -6.36
C TRP A 124 5.74 -1.62 -5.23
N ASN A 125 6.38 -0.49 -4.97
CA ASN A 125 7.47 -0.39 -3.99
C ASN A 125 6.99 0.23 -2.66
N VAL A 126 6.26 1.33 -2.74
CA VAL A 126 5.59 1.96 -1.59
C VAL A 126 4.10 1.93 -1.86
N ASP A 127 3.46 0.93 -1.33
CA ASP A 127 2.07 0.60 -1.66
C ASP A 127 1.07 1.72 -1.33
N PRO A 128 0.11 1.99 -2.21
CA PRO A 128 -0.86 3.06 -2.03
C PRO A 128 -1.78 2.87 -0.80
N HIS A 129 -1.89 1.65 -0.29
CA HIS A 129 -2.67 1.37 0.93
C HIS A 129 -2.15 2.08 2.18
N MET A 130 -0.93 2.62 2.15
CA MET A 130 -0.41 3.46 3.22
C MET A 130 -0.87 4.91 3.09
N ALA A 131 -0.90 5.41 1.86
CA ALA A 131 -1.25 6.81 1.58
C ALA A 131 -2.72 7.11 1.89
N VAL A 132 -3.63 6.18 1.54
CA VAL A 132 -5.07 6.35 1.71
C VAL A 132 -5.49 6.54 3.17
N PRO A 133 -5.15 5.67 4.12
CA PRO A 133 -5.46 5.92 5.52
C PRO A 133 -4.77 7.16 6.08
N THR A 134 -3.54 7.43 5.63
CA THR A 134 -2.74 8.55 6.11
C THR A 134 -3.40 9.88 5.80
N ILE A 135 -3.82 10.11 4.55
CA ILE A 135 -4.45 11.39 4.17
C ILE A 135 -5.73 11.63 4.96
N ASN A 136 -6.56 10.60 5.15
CA ASN A 136 -7.79 10.72 5.94
C ASN A 136 -7.51 11.07 7.40
N ARG A 137 -6.51 10.45 8.02
CA ARG A 137 -6.14 10.73 9.42
C ARG A 137 -5.57 12.13 9.60
N LEU A 138 -4.83 12.64 8.62
CA LEU A 138 -4.36 14.03 8.62
C LEU A 138 -5.53 15.00 8.57
N ILE A 139 -6.49 14.77 7.66
CA ILE A 139 -7.71 15.59 7.53
C ILE A 139 -8.52 15.54 8.84
N ASP A 140 -8.75 14.36 9.40
CA ASP A 140 -9.51 14.18 10.65
C ASP A 140 -8.83 14.87 11.85
N ALA A 141 -7.51 14.95 11.83
CA ALA A 141 -6.74 15.66 12.85
C ALA A 141 -6.71 17.20 12.67
N GLY A 142 -7.32 17.70 11.59
CA GLY A 142 -7.33 19.13 11.26
C GLY A 142 -6.01 19.66 10.72
N ILE A 143 -5.13 18.77 10.23
CA ILE A 143 -3.93 19.17 9.49
C ILE A 143 -4.34 19.55 8.07
N GLU A 144 -3.88 20.71 7.60
CA GLU A 144 -4.11 21.11 6.21
C GLU A 144 -3.41 20.13 5.27
N ALA A 145 -4.21 19.30 4.61
CA ALA A 145 -3.70 18.20 3.78
C ALA A 145 -4.33 18.19 2.39
N ARG A 146 -3.50 17.96 1.37
CA ARG A 146 -3.91 17.70 -0.01
C ARG A 146 -3.31 16.38 -0.49
N GLY A 147 -4.09 15.59 -1.22
CA GLY A 147 -3.66 14.37 -1.87
C GLY A 147 -3.63 14.52 -3.39
N LEU A 148 -2.65 13.90 -4.04
CA LEU A 148 -2.61 13.70 -5.49
C LEU A 148 -2.31 12.23 -5.75
N PHE A 149 -3.34 11.46 -6.12
CA PHE A 149 -3.28 10.03 -6.34
C PHE A 149 -3.58 9.72 -7.81
N GLY A 150 -2.61 9.19 -8.53
CA GLY A 150 -2.77 8.92 -9.96
C GLY A 150 -2.30 7.54 -10.36
N GLN A 151 -2.57 7.18 -11.61
CA GLN A 151 -2.35 5.83 -12.13
C GLN A 151 -0.90 5.61 -12.61
N TRP A 152 0.08 6.11 -11.88
CA TRP A 152 1.50 5.82 -12.10
C TRP A 152 2.04 4.85 -11.06
N ASP A 153 3.20 4.32 -11.31
CA ASP A 153 3.94 3.41 -10.42
C ASP A 153 4.83 4.14 -9.41
N HIS A 154 5.93 3.51 -9.00
CA HIS A 154 6.91 4.10 -8.08
C HIS A 154 7.75 5.17 -8.76
N ASP A 155 7.11 6.20 -9.32
CA ASP A 155 7.81 7.29 -10.00
C ASP A 155 7.11 8.65 -9.76
N TYR A 156 7.62 9.68 -10.41
CA TYR A 156 7.02 11.01 -10.40
C TYR A 156 5.77 11.04 -11.28
N PRO A 157 4.80 11.93 -11.00
CA PRO A 157 3.54 11.99 -11.75
C PRO A 157 3.66 12.22 -13.25
N ASP A 158 4.77 12.76 -13.72
CA ASP A 158 5.05 13.04 -15.16
C ASP A 158 5.80 11.91 -15.87
N ARG A 159 6.02 10.78 -15.20
CA ARG A 159 6.71 9.64 -15.78
C ARG A 159 5.72 8.60 -16.29
N PRO A 160 5.73 8.30 -17.61
CA PRO A 160 4.92 7.22 -18.14
C PRO A 160 5.40 5.89 -17.58
N VAL A 161 4.45 5.05 -17.20
CA VAL A 161 4.76 3.70 -16.73
C VAL A 161 5.34 2.88 -17.88
N GLN A 162 6.47 2.22 -17.64
CA GLN A 162 7.05 1.30 -18.59
C GLN A 162 6.36 -0.06 -18.50
N LEU A 163 5.77 -0.50 -19.60
CA LEU A 163 5.02 -1.77 -19.66
C LEU A 163 5.85 -2.99 -19.22
N ASP A 164 7.14 -3.00 -19.51
CA ASP A 164 8.04 -4.10 -19.20
C ASP A 164 8.30 -4.24 -17.70
N ASP A 165 8.31 -3.14 -16.96
CA ASP A 165 8.53 -3.17 -15.51
C ASP A 165 7.34 -3.78 -14.76
N ARG A 166 6.14 -3.69 -15.29
CA ARG A 166 4.92 -4.27 -14.69
C ARG A 166 4.91 -5.78 -14.73
N SER A 167 5.28 -6.37 -15.86
CA SER A 167 5.29 -7.83 -16.03
C SER A 167 6.35 -8.49 -15.15
N ALA A 168 7.49 -7.83 -14.95
CA ALA A 168 8.60 -8.33 -14.14
C ALA A 168 8.32 -8.31 -12.64
N LEU A 169 7.45 -7.42 -12.17
CA LEU A 169 7.19 -7.18 -10.74
C LEU A 169 5.84 -7.68 -10.26
N GLY A 170 5.16 -8.50 -11.09
CA GLY A 170 3.88 -9.09 -10.72
C GLY A 170 2.73 -8.09 -10.73
N GLY A 171 2.82 -7.07 -11.58
CA GLY A 171 1.73 -6.19 -11.98
C GLY A 171 0.81 -5.80 -10.85
N ARG A 172 1.15 -4.80 -10.06
CA ARG A 172 0.15 -4.25 -9.20
C ARG A 172 -0.74 -3.33 -9.97
N GLY A 173 -2.01 -3.57 -9.80
CA GLY A 173 -3.00 -2.64 -10.26
C GLY A 173 -3.02 -2.50 -11.75
N GLY A 174 -3.51 -3.52 -12.41
CA GLY A 174 -3.95 -3.42 -13.75
C GLY A 174 -2.92 -2.85 -14.73
N GLU A 175 -3.31 -2.77 -15.93
CA GLU A 175 -2.56 -2.06 -16.93
C GLU A 175 -2.73 -0.55 -16.71
N ALA A 176 -1.79 0.07 -15.97
CA ALA A 176 -1.68 1.53 -16.00
C ALA A 176 -1.47 1.91 -17.46
N PHE A 177 -2.26 2.84 -17.92
CA PHE A 177 -2.09 3.28 -19.29
C PHE A 177 -0.84 4.17 -19.34
N PRO A 178 0.10 3.95 -20.26
CA PRO A 178 1.35 4.71 -20.33
C PRO A 178 1.17 6.22 -20.43
N GLU A 179 -0.03 6.64 -20.81
CA GLU A 179 -0.42 8.03 -21.06
C GLU A 179 -1.00 8.72 -19.83
N MET A 180 -1.19 7.97 -18.72
CA MET A 180 -1.75 8.52 -17.49
C MET A 180 -0.70 9.21 -16.65
N VAL A 181 -0.22 10.32 -17.15
CA VAL A 181 0.75 11.19 -16.49
C VAL A 181 0.13 12.53 -16.15
N ARG A 182 0.70 13.20 -15.16
CA ARG A 182 0.32 14.55 -14.76
C ARG A 182 1.49 15.49 -14.92
N TYR A 183 1.57 16.20 -16.04
CA TYR A 183 2.70 17.08 -16.35
C TYR A 183 2.72 18.39 -15.57
N ASP A 184 1.59 18.87 -15.08
CA ASP A 184 1.46 20.11 -14.33
C ASP A 184 1.67 19.95 -12.81
N TRP A 185 1.98 18.75 -12.34
CA TRP A 185 2.15 18.48 -10.90
C TRP A 185 3.21 19.34 -10.22
N MET A 186 4.27 19.68 -10.94
CA MET A 186 5.31 20.57 -10.42
C MET A 186 4.82 22.01 -10.28
N GLN A 187 3.93 22.46 -11.17
CA GLN A 187 3.31 23.77 -11.07
C GLN A 187 2.39 23.83 -9.85
N ASP A 188 1.55 22.81 -9.64
CA ASP A 188 0.71 22.68 -8.45
C ASP A 188 1.55 22.69 -7.17
N MET A 189 2.67 21.98 -7.17
CA MET A 189 3.57 21.96 -6.03
C MET A 189 4.27 23.32 -5.80
N LEU A 190 4.61 24.04 -6.85
CA LEU A 190 5.18 25.38 -6.76
C LEU A 190 4.17 26.37 -6.15
N GLU A 191 2.91 26.32 -6.58
CA GLU A 191 1.83 27.12 -6.04
C GLU A 191 1.57 26.80 -4.55
N TRP A 192 1.66 25.51 -4.17
CA TRP A 192 1.63 25.07 -2.78
C TRP A 192 2.75 25.71 -1.95
N PHE A 193 4.00 25.68 -2.44
CA PHE A 193 5.13 26.30 -1.74
C PHE A 193 5.06 27.83 -1.73
N ASP A 194 4.58 28.45 -2.80
CA ASP A 194 4.39 29.91 -2.84
C ASP A 194 3.45 30.37 -1.73
N TYR A 195 2.35 29.66 -1.52
CA TYR A 195 1.42 29.97 -0.47
C TYR A 195 2.01 29.73 0.92
N TYR A 196 2.45 28.50 1.23
CA TYR A 196 2.85 28.12 2.59
C TYR A 196 4.20 28.66 3.03
N LEU A 197 5.12 28.91 2.11
CA LEU A 197 6.47 29.40 2.43
C LEU A 197 6.65 30.89 2.18
N ARG A 198 5.94 31.44 1.20
CA ARG A 198 6.13 32.83 0.78
C ARG A 198 4.92 33.73 1.05
N GLY A 199 3.77 33.15 1.35
CA GLY A 199 2.50 33.89 1.52
C GLY A 199 2.01 34.54 0.22
N ILE A 200 2.28 33.91 -0.93
CA ILE A 200 1.92 34.39 -2.25
C ILE A 200 0.83 33.50 -2.83
N GLY A 201 -0.15 34.09 -3.50
CA GLY A 201 -1.24 33.37 -4.14
C GLY A 201 -2.44 33.12 -3.23
N GLU A 202 -3.34 32.29 -3.68
CA GLU A 202 -4.52 31.85 -2.93
C GLU A 202 -4.22 30.60 -2.13
N GLN A 203 -4.95 30.38 -1.03
CA GLN A 203 -4.81 29.16 -0.24
C GLN A 203 -5.15 27.94 -1.10
N PRO A 204 -4.23 26.98 -1.24
CA PRO A 204 -4.49 25.74 -1.97
C PRO A 204 -5.63 24.96 -1.31
N GLY A 205 -6.45 24.30 -2.13
CA GLY A 205 -7.55 23.50 -1.62
C GLY A 205 -7.08 22.28 -0.84
N GLN A 206 -7.85 21.95 0.18
CA GLN A 206 -7.66 20.76 1.01
C GLN A 206 -8.59 19.66 0.48
N TRP A 207 -8.11 18.89 -0.46
CA TRP A 207 -8.84 17.81 -1.11
C TRP A 207 -7.89 16.72 -1.59
N ILE A 208 -8.47 15.65 -2.08
CA ILE A 208 -7.78 14.55 -2.74
C ILE A 208 -8.14 14.59 -4.22
N GLU A 209 -7.16 14.80 -5.08
CA GLU A 209 -7.29 14.57 -6.50
C GLU A 209 -6.92 13.12 -6.78
N ILE A 210 -7.84 12.36 -7.35
CA ILE A 210 -7.62 10.96 -7.67
C ILE A 210 -7.97 10.66 -9.12
N GLN A 211 -7.14 9.84 -9.76
CA GLN A 211 -7.31 9.37 -11.11
C GLN A 211 -7.82 7.94 -11.12
N ALA A 212 -8.91 7.69 -11.85
CA ALA A 212 -9.36 6.34 -12.15
C ALA A 212 -8.48 5.67 -13.22
N ASN A 213 -8.53 4.33 -13.31
CA ASN A 213 -7.78 3.55 -14.31
C ASN A 213 -8.05 3.91 -15.77
N GLN A 214 -9.11 4.66 -16.06
CA GLN A 214 -9.45 5.15 -17.40
C GLN A 214 -9.01 6.59 -17.66
N GLY A 215 -8.26 7.18 -16.72
CA GLY A 215 -7.66 8.49 -16.87
C GLY A 215 -8.50 9.67 -16.38
N SER A 216 -9.76 9.47 -16.00
CA SER A 216 -10.57 10.55 -15.46
C SER A 216 -10.11 10.98 -14.08
N TRP A 217 -10.05 12.30 -13.86
CA TRP A 217 -9.73 12.90 -12.57
C TRP A 217 -11.00 13.35 -11.85
N ARG A 218 -11.00 13.18 -10.53
CA ARG A 218 -12.03 13.75 -9.66
C ARG A 218 -11.43 14.30 -8.38
N ILE A 219 -12.18 15.17 -7.73
CA ILE A 219 -11.81 15.76 -6.44
C ILE A 219 -12.72 15.17 -5.37
N GLU A 220 -12.09 14.67 -4.30
CA GLU A 220 -12.75 14.08 -3.16
C GLU A 220 -12.30 14.76 -1.86
N HIS A 221 -13.18 14.82 -0.87
CA HIS A 221 -12.83 15.33 0.45
C HIS A 221 -12.28 14.25 1.37
N ARG A 222 -12.54 13.00 1.05
CA ARG A 222 -12.04 11.79 1.71
C ARG A 222 -11.83 10.69 0.68
N TYR A 223 -11.04 9.70 1.02
CA TYR A 223 -10.89 8.53 0.20
C TYR A 223 -10.94 7.24 1.06
N PRO A 224 -11.81 6.25 0.77
CA PRO A 224 -12.81 6.27 -0.31
C PRO A 224 -13.78 7.46 -0.20
N PRO A 225 -14.45 7.85 -1.31
CA PRO A 225 -15.47 8.90 -1.30
C PRO A 225 -16.57 8.64 -0.25
N ALA A 226 -17.12 9.70 0.32
CA ALA A 226 -18.09 9.58 1.41
C ALA A 226 -19.43 8.92 1.01
N ASP A 227 -19.74 8.92 -0.27
CA ASP A 227 -20.93 8.29 -0.87
C ASP A 227 -20.66 6.84 -1.35
N THR A 228 -19.45 6.31 -1.13
CA THR A 228 -19.13 4.91 -1.41
C THR A 228 -20.00 4.00 -0.55
N THR A 229 -20.63 3.03 -1.18
CA THR A 229 -21.42 1.99 -0.52
C THR A 229 -20.69 0.67 -0.57
N GLU A 230 -20.82 -0.13 0.49
CA GLU A 230 -20.27 -1.48 0.49
C GLU A 230 -21.12 -2.39 -0.39
N LEU A 231 -20.48 -3.01 -1.39
CA LEU A 231 -21.10 -4.01 -2.25
C LEU A 231 -20.54 -5.38 -1.87
N LEU A 232 -21.41 -6.34 -1.62
CA LEU A 232 -21.05 -7.70 -1.23
C LEU A 232 -21.34 -8.68 -2.36
N PHE A 233 -20.30 -9.37 -2.80
CA PHE A 233 -20.41 -10.52 -3.70
C PHE A 233 -20.31 -11.82 -2.90
N GLU A 234 -21.33 -12.67 -2.95
CA GLU A 234 -21.31 -13.97 -2.28
C GLU A 234 -20.66 -15.03 -3.17
N LEU A 235 -19.52 -15.54 -2.78
CA LEU A 235 -18.75 -16.51 -3.56
C LEU A 235 -19.28 -17.95 -3.45
N GLY A 236 -20.05 -18.25 -2.44
CA GLY A 236 -20.81 -19.51 -2.31
C GLY A 236 -20.01 -20.79 -2.02
N THR A 237 -18.68 -20.71 -1.86
CA THR A 237 -17.83 -21.87 -1.59
C THR A 237 -16.79 -21.61 -0.53
N SER A 238 -16.23 -22.70 0.03
CA SER A 238 -15.12 -22.67 0.97
C SER A 238 -13.88 -23.35 0.40
N LEU A 239 -12.70 -23.00 0.90
CA LEU A 239 -11.45 -23.63 0.51
C LEU A 239 -11.08 -24.74 1.47
N THR A 240 -10.69 -25.92 0.92
CA THR A 240 -10.20 -27.03 1.72
C THR A 240 -8.84 -27.50 1.19
N ASN A 241 -7.82 -27.46 2.04
CA ASN A 241 -6.51 -28.00 1.74
C ASN A 241 -6.24 -29.24 2.61
N ILE A 242 -6.37 -30.43 2.02
CA ILE A 242 -6.17 -31.70 2.70
C ILE A 242 -4.69 -32.07 2.78
N ALA A 243 -3.88 -31.63 1.83
CA ALA A 243 -2.48 -32.07 1.71
C ALA A 243 -1.53 -31.39 2.69
N GLY A 244 -1.90 -30.25 3.27
CA GLY A 244 -1.02 -29.48 4.16
C GLY A 244 0.27 -29.00 3.50
N THR A 245 0.37 -29.11 2.19
CA THR A 245 1.52 -28.70 1.39
C THR A 245 1.26 -27.37 0.71
N THR A 246 2.32 -26.58 0.59
CA THR A 246 2.27 -25.37 -0.23
C THR A 246 2.02 -25.79 -1.68
N THR A 247 0.84 -25.56 -2.19
CA THR A 247 0.61 -25.65 -3.62
C THR A 247 1.00 -24.30 -4.19
N VAL A 248 2.16 -24.25 -4.83
CA VAL A 248 2.50 -23.11 -5.68
C VAL A 248 1.67 -23.32 -6.94
N LEU A 249 0.66 -22.48 -7.11
CA LEU A 249 -0.12 -22.44 -8.33
C LEU A 249 0.64 -21.55 -9.32
N PRO A 250 1.22 -22.12 -10.40
CA PRO A 250 2.04 -21.35 -11.32
C PRO A 250 1.21 -20.40 -12.21
N ASP A 251 -0.09 -20.59 -12.26
CA ASP A 251 -1.02 -19.66 -12.92
C ASP A 251 -2.39 -19.66 -12.22
N ALA A 252 -3.16 -18.63 -12.45
CA ALA A 252 -4.51 -18.47 -11.91
C ALA A 252 -5.49 -19.55 -12.39
N SER A 253 -5.16 -20.29 -13.44
CA SER A 253 -6.02 -21.32 -14.04
C SER A 253 -6.13 -22.60 -13.20
N SER A 254 -5.31 -22.75 -12.16
CA SER A 254 -5.25 -23.97 -11.32
C SER A 254 -5.83 -23.78 -9.91
N GLY A 255 -6.26 -22.58 -9.53
CA GLY A 255 -6.94 -22.28 -8.27
C GLY A 255 -8.46 -22.27 -8.38
N PRO A 256 -9.18 -22.15 -7.26
CA PRO A 256 -10.61 -21.87 -7.31
C PRO A 256 -10.81 -20.48 -7.91
N VAL A 257 -11.69 -20.42 -8.88
CA VAL A 257 -12.11 -19.18 -9.53
C VAL A 257 -13.55 -18.91 -9.16
N TRP A 258 -13.84 -17.70 -8.76
CA TRP A 258 -15.18 -17.19 -8.56
C TRP A 258 -15.42 -16.08 -9.56
N GLU A 259 -16.47 -16.19 -10.31
CA GLU A 259 -16.89 -15.20 -11.29
C GLU A 259 -18.24 -14.63 -10.85
N SER A 260 -18.39 -13.31 -10.96
CA SER A 260 -19.70 -12.69 -10.83
C SER A 260 -20.52 -12.94 -12.09
N GLU A 261 -21.84 -12.74 -12.02
CA GLU A 261 -22.60 -12.49 -13.24
C GLU A 261 -22.08 -11.20 -13.90
N PRO A 262 -22.17 -11.09 -15.23
CA PRO A 262 -21.78 -9.87 -15.93
C PRO A 262 -22.49 -8.64 -15.34
N LEU A 263 -21.76 -7.58 -15.16
CA LEU A 263 -22.28 -6.36 -14.55
C LEU A 263 -23.40 -5.75 -15.41
N SER A 264 -24.53 -5.47 -14.81
CA SER A 264 -25.66 -4.82 -15.48
C SER A 264 -25.49 -3.30 -15.65
N GLU A 265 -24.49 -2.74 -15.01
CA GLU A 265 -24.09 -1.35 -15.08
C GLU A 265 -22.62 -1.22 -14.70
N LYS A 266 -22.01 -0.11 -15.07
CA LYS A 266 -20.63 0.20 -14.70
C LYS A 266 -20.44 0.22 -13.18
N LEU A 267 -19.37 -0.40 -12.71
CA LEU A 267 -18.98 -0.45 -11.31
C LEU A 267 -17.71 0.39 -11.05
N TYR A 268 -17.75 1.23 -10.02
CA TYR A 268 -16.58 1.91 -9.50
C TYR A 268 -16.12 1.24 -8.21
N ILE A 269 -14.87 0.81 -8.18
CA ILE A 269 -14.23 0.27 -6.97
C ILE A 269 -13.24 1.33 -6.45
N ALA A 270 -13.55 1.90 -5.31
CA ALA A 270 -12.71 2.93 -4.68
C ALA A 270 -12.37 2.52 -3.24
N GLY A 271 -11.09 2.40 -2.93
CA GLY A 271 -10.61 2.03 -1.60
C GLY A 271 -9.87 0.71 -1.57
N MET A 272 -10.02 -0.03 -0.47
CA MET A 272 -9.35 -1.31 -0.23
C MET A 272 -10.41 -2.44 -0.18
N PRO A 273 -10.61 -3.17 -1.27
CA PRO A 273 -11.54 -4.31 -1.27
C PRO A 273 -11.14 -5.37 -0.25
N ARG A 274 -12.10 -6.16 0.19
CA ARG A 274 -11.89 -7.22 1.17
C ARG A 274 -12.43 -8.54 0.67
N LEU A 275 -11.68 -9.60 0.92
CA LEU A 275 -12.12 -10.97 0.70
C LEU A 275 -12.29 -11.67 2.05
N HIS A 276 -13.49 -12.22 2.27
CA HIS A 276 -13.74 -13.12 3.39
C HIS A 276 -13.94 -14.53 2.86
N VAL A 277 -13.09 -15.45 3.26
CA VAL A 277 -13.17 -16.83 2.79
C VAL A 277 -13.00 -17.82 3.92
N GLU A 278 -13.86 -18.85 3.94
CA GLU A 278 -13.74 -19.94 4.89
C GLU A 278 -12.68 -20.94 4.38
N VAL A 279 -11.70 -21.23 5.22
CA VAL A 279 -10.58 -22.12 4.90
C VAL A 279 -10.49 -23.24 5.92
N THR A 280 -10.43 -24.49 5.43
CA THR A 280 -10.09 -25.66 6.24
C THR A 280 -8.76 -26.22 5.74
N THR A 281 -7.78 -26.35 6.61
CA THR A 281 -6.44 -26.82 6.25
C THR A 281 -5.91 -27.86 7.22
N ALA A 282 -5.05 -28.74 6.75
CA ALA A 282 -4.32 -29.70 7.58
C ALA A 282 -3.07 -29.10 8.27
N SER A 283 -2.77 -27.85 8.01
CA SER A 283 -1.58 -27.15 8.52
C SER A 283 -1.93 -26.16 9.62
N LEU A 284 -0.98 -25.86 10.50
CA LEU A 284 -1.03 -24.76 11.49
C LEU A 284 -0.56 -23.41 10.94
N GLY A 285 -0.35 -23.31 9.65
CA GLY A 285 0.07 -22.10 8.93
C GLY A 285 -0.16 -22.28 7.43
N GLY A 286 0.28 -21.31 6.69
CA GLY A 286 0.18 -21.29 5.22
C GLY A 286 -0.03 -19.90 4.70
N GLN A 287 0.05 -19.77 3.38
CA GLN A 287 -0.19 -18.52 2.68
C GLN A 287 -1.45 -18.66 1.84
N LEU A 288 -2.26 -17.61 1.86
CA LEU A 288 -3.41 -17.47 0.97
C LEU A 288 -3.12 -16.29 0.04
N TYR A 289 -3.30 -16.52 -1.25
CA TYR A 289 -3.14 -15.49 -2.28
C TYR A 289 -4.44 -15.35 -3.06
N ALA A 290 -4.86 -14.14 -3.30
CA ALA A 290 -6.05 -13.84 -4.07
C ALA A 290 -5.74 -12.77 -5.13
N LEU A 291 -6.29 -12.97 -6.32
CA LEU A 291 -6.33 -12.01 -7.42
C LEU A 291 -7.74 -11.47 -7.57
N LEU A 292 -7.83 -10.18 -7.87
CA LEU A 292 -9.05 -9.54 -8.34
C LEU A 292 -8.81 -9.11 -9.78
N GLU A 293 -9.66 -9.58 -10.67
CA GLU A 293 -9.55 -9.34 -12.10
C GLU A 293 -10.86 -8.80 -12.66
N ASP A 294 -10.76 -7.98 -13.68
CA ASP A 294 -11.85 -7.52 -14.54
C ASP A 294 -11.75 -8.26 -15.88
N CYS A 295 -12.77 -9.03 -16.23
CA CYS A 295 -12.77 -9.88 -17.41
C CYS A 295 -13.90 -9.47 -18.38
N ASP A 296 -13.57 -9.29 -19.66
CA ASP A 296 -14.54 -9.03 -20.71
C ASP A 296 -15.32 -10.29 -21.13
N GLU A 297 -16.34 -10.13 -21.96
CA GLU A 297 -17.15 -11.24 -22.51
C GLU A 297 -16.33 -12.29 -23.27
N GLN A 298 -15.14 -11.94 -23.71
CA GLN A 298 -14.21 -12.84 -24.40
C GLN A 298 -13.23 -13.51 -23.47
N SER A 299 -13.37 -13.32 -22.15
CA SER A 299 -12.47 -13.80 -21.10
C SER A 299 -11.03 -13.22 -21.19
N ASN A 300 -10.89 -12.01 -21.73
CA ASN A 300 -9.67 -11.26 -21.56
C ASN A 300 -9.73 -10.55 -20.22
N CYS A 301 -8.83 -10.88 -19.32
CA CYS A 301 -8.84 -10.38 -17.97
C CYS A 301 -7.74 -9.34 -17.74
N ILE A 302 -8.09 -8.30 -16.99
CA ILE A 302 -7.16 -7.27 -16.51
C ILE A 302 -7.01 -7.46 -14.99
N HIS A 303 -5.79 -7.56 -14.53
CA HIS A 303 -5.48 -7.64 -13.11
C HIS A 303 -5.74 -6.29 -12.43
N LEU A 304 -6.72 -6.22 -11.55
CA LEU A 304 -7.06 -5.01 -10.79
C LEU A 304 -6.24 -4.88 -9.51
N GLY A 305 -5.97 -6.01 -8.86
CA GLY A 305 -5.20 -6.02 -7.64
C GLY A 305 -5.10 -7.41 -7.03
N HIS A 306 -4.30 -7.52 -5.97
CA HIS A 306 -4.14 -8.78 -5.26
C HIS A 306 -4.11 -8.59 -3.75
N ALA A 307 -4.25 -9.70 -3.04
CA ALA A 307 -4.04 -9.78 -1.61
C ALA A 307 -3.27 -11.06 -1.28
N ILE A 308 -2.42 -10.97 -0.27
CA ILE A 308 -1.70 -12.11 0.30
C ILE A 308 -1.95 -12.11 1.80
N MET A 309 -2.05 -13.29 2.40
CA MET A 309 -2.25 -13.45 3.84
C MET A 309 -1.45 -14.63 4.39
N ASP A 310 -0.81 -14.43 5.52
CA ASP A 310 -0.42 -15.55 6.38
C ASP A 310 -1.64 -15.99 7.19
N LEU A 311 -2.03 -17.26 7.04
CA LEU A 311 -3.22 -17.80 7.70
C LEU A 311 -3.19 -17.69 9.24
N ARG A 312 -2.02 -17.53 9.82
CA ARG A 312 -1.90 -17.26 11.26
C ARG A 312 -2.52 -15.92 11.68
N TYR A 313 -2.75 -15.02 10.73
CA TYR A 313 -3.39 -13.72 10.94
C TYR A 313 -4.80 -13.66 10.34
N HIS A 314 -5.45 -14.80 10.18
CA HIS A 314 -6.73 -14.94 9.46
C HIS A 314 -7.86 -14.04 9.94
N ALA A 315 -7.86 -13.66 11.22
CA ALA A 315 -8.89 -12.77 11.76
C ALA A 315 -8.73 -11.30 11.35
N GLY A 316 -7.62 -10.98 10.68
CA GLY A 316 -7.18 -9.62 10.40
C GLY A 316 -6.40 -9.01 11.57
N GLY A 317 -5.63 -7.96 11.30
CA GLY A 317 -4.76 -7.31 12.29
C GLY A 317 -3.42 -7.99 12.50
N ASP A 318 -2.77 -7.71 13.62
CA ASP A 318 -1.37 -8.02 13.88
C ASP A 318 -1.15 -9.18 14.86
N GLU A 319 -2.22 -9.80 15.33
CA GLU A 319 -2.17 -10.88 16.32
C GLU A 319 -2.25 -12.25 15.66
N ILE A 320 -1.36 -13.15 16.08
CA ILE A 320 -1.39 -14.55 15.66
C ILE A 320 -2.58 -15.25 16.28
N GLN A 321 -3.35 -15.91 15.41
CA GLN A 321 -4.49 -16.75 15.77
C GLN A 321 -4.12 -18.23 15.69
N SER A 322 -4.80 -19.05 16.48
CA SER A 322 -4.63 -20.49 16.46
C SER A 322 -5.93 -21.20 16.06
N TRP A 323 -5.80 -22.37 15.46
CA TRP A 323 -6.92 -23.26 15.11
C TRP A 323 -6.50 -24.73 15.20
N THR A 324 -7.49 -25.62 15.16
CA THR A 324 -7.26 -27.06 15.11
C THR A 324 -7.37 -27.54 13.67
N PRO A 325 -6.26 -28.00 13.04
CA PRO A 325 -6.28 -28.47 11.67
C PRO A 325 -7.35 -29.52 11.39
N MET A 326 -8.02 -29.42 10.25
CA MET A 326 -9.07 -30.34 9.75
C MET A 326 -10.30 -30.49 10.64
N VAL A 327 -10.32 -29.87 11.81
CA VAL A 327 -11.46 -29.91 12.75
C VAL A 327 -12.18 -28.58 12.79
N GLN A 328 -11.42 -27.49 12.62
CA GLN A 328 -11.93 -26.13 12.69
C GLN A 328 -11.67 -25.43 11.36
N SER A 329 -12.71 -24.87 10.78
CA SER A 329 -12.58 -23.87 9.72
C SER A 329 -12.16 -22.53 10.30
N ILE A 330 -11.35 -21.82 9.55
CA ILE A 330 -10.95 -20.45 9.82
C ILE A 330 -11.60 -19.51 8.80
N ASN A 331 -12.03 -18.34 9.25
CA ASN A 331 -12.56 -17.31 8.38
C ASN A 331 -11.45 -16.30 8.10
N ALA A 332 -10.82 -16.42 6.92
CA ALA A 332 -9.74 -15.55 6.50
C ALA A 332 -10.29 -14.23 5.97
N LYS A 333 -9.85 -13.13 6.58
CA LYS A 333 -10.27 -11.76 6.22
C LYS A 333 -9.09 -11.04 5.60
N MET A 334 -9.03 -11.04 4.29
CA MET A 334 -7.94 -10.43 3.52
C MET A 334 -8.35 -9.05 3.03
N GLU A 335 -7.44 -8.09 3.14
CA GLU A 335 -7.59 -6.77 2.55
C GLU A 335 -6.66 -6.66 1.34
N PHE A 336 -7.20 -6.20 0.22
CA PHE A 336 -6.43 -5.88 -0.99
C PHE A 336 -5.71 -4.54 -0.84
N PHE A 337 -4.79 -4.26 -1.74
CA PHE A 337 -4.20 -2.93 -1.85
C PHE A 337 -5.27 -1.91 -2.28
N ALA A 338 -5.02 -0.65 -1.94
CA ALA A 338 -5.91 0.42 -2.36
C ALA A 338 -5.94 0.53 -3.89
N MET A 339 -7.12 0.73 -4.42
CA MET A 339 -7.34 0.86 -5.86
C MET A 339 -8.44 1.89 -6.15
N ASP A 340 -8.38 2.46 -7.33
CA ASP A 340 -9.43 3.31 -7.89
C ASP A 340 -9.64 2.91 -9.33
N VAL A 341 -10.65 2.08 -9.55
CA VAL A 341 -10.88 1.45 -10.85
C VAL A 341 -12.34 1.52 -11.26
N GLU A 342 -12.55 1.67 -12.53
CA GLU A 342 -13.85 1.53 -13.18
C GLU A 342 -13.87 0.22 -13.95
N VAL A 343 -14.89 -0.60 -13.69
CA VAL A 343 -15.20 -1.83 -14.41
C VAL A 343 -16.39 -1.57 -15.31
N SER A 344 -16.30 -1.97 -16.56
CA SER A 344 -17.34 -1.68 -17.56
C SER A 344 -18.59 -2.55 -17.37
N GLU A 345 -19.74 -2.05 -17.86
CA GLU A 345 -20.94 -2.87 -18.05
C GLU A 345 -20.63 -4.07 -18.95
N GLY A 346 -21.14 -5.22 -18.61
CA GLY A 346 -20.94 -6.47 -19.36
C GLY A 346 -19.69 -7.26 -18.97
N HIS A 347 -18.80 -6.70 -18.15
CA HIS A 347 -17.64 -7.37 -17.61
C HIS A 347 -17.96 -8.17 -16.36
#